data_5ac7296afcf49907278018c495627897
#
_entry.id   5ac7296afcf49907278018c495627897
#
_cell.length_a   1.000
_cell.length_b   1.000
_cell.length_c   1.000
_cell.angle_alpha   90.00
_cell.angle_beta   90.00
_cell.angle_gamma   90.00
#
_symmetry.space_group_name_H-M   'P 1'
#
loop_
_entity.id
_entity.type
_entity.pdbx_description
1 polymer ?
#
loop_
_entity_poly.entity_id
_entity_poly.type
_entity_poly.pdbx_seq_one_letter_code
_entity_poly.pdbx_strand_id
1 'polypeptide(L)'
;MATPVQSDVYYQGIYWNSYDTVVRHLNERTYGSPDGTWYDFVRDEHGGPYDRGLSLNCGTGWVERDLVTAGAVSRLVALDFLDDLLDIAREASQDLPIDFERGDVNEADFPDGPFDLVVNHAAGHHITYVDRVFRRLRGLVAPGGSLVTWDYTGPHRNQYTPPMWSAAAEVNERLPAHYRSTMDYPHLPTMLATDPTEAIHSELIGEVMSRYFRHRHHRRLGGPIAYLLLTHNQRLHEAPEDQRDDLVRMIITADAAHVEE
;
A
#
# COMPACT_ATOMS: atom_id res chain seq x y z
N MET A 1 -18.13 -21.56 -1.14
CA MET A 1 -16.85 -21.39 -1.87
C MET A 1 -16.83 -19.93 -2.28
N ALA A 2 -15.84 -19.17 -1.82
CA ALA A 2 -15.66 -17.81 -2.30
C ALA A 2 -15.32 -17.85 -3.80
N THR A 3 -15.84 -16.90 -4.56
CA THR A 3 -15.47 -16.74 -5.97
C THR A 3 -13.97 -16.44 -6.02
N PRO A 4 -13.17 -17.10 -6.86
CA PRO A 4 -11.76 -16.78 -6.96
C PRO A 4 -11.63 -15.31 -7.38
N VAL A 5 -10.84 -14.56 -6.64
CA VAL A 5 -10.49 -13.19 -6.98
C VAL A 5 -9.66 -13.24 -8.25
N GLN A 6 -9.99 -12.42 -9.24
CA GLN A 6 -9.25 -12.35 -10.50
C GLN A 6 -8.17 -11.29 -10.38
N SER A 7 -6.98 -11.59 -10.85
CA SER A 7 -5.81 -10.71 -10.78
C SER A 7 -6.02 -9.33 -11.41
N ASP A 8 -6.83 -9.24 -12.46
CA ASP A 8 -7.14 -8.00 -13.16
C ASP A 8 -7.91 -6.98 -12.30
N VAL A 9 -8.57 -7.41 -11.22
CA VAL A 9 -9.23 -6.51 -10.27
C VAL A 9 -8.24 -5.56 -9.58
N TYR A 10 -7.00 -6.00 -9.34
CA TYR A 10 -6.01 -5.24 -8.57
C TYR A 10 -5.18 -4.25 -9.40
N TYR A 11 -5.15 -4.38 -10.73
CA TYR A 11 -4.20 -3.63 -11.57
C TYR A 11 -4.88 -2.79 -12.64
N GLN A 12 -6.21 -2.65 -12.58
CA GLN A 12 -6.96 -1.84 -13.54
C GLN A 12 -7.20 -0.42 -13.03
N GLY A 13 -6.91 0.55 -13.90
CA GLY A 13 -7.28 1.94 -13.70
C GLY A 13 -6.16 2.84 -13.19
N ILE A 14 -6.54 4.08 -12.90
CA ILE A 14 -5.67 5.13 -12.40
C ILE A 14 -5.84 5.18 -10.90
N TYR A 15 -4.72 5.10 -10.19
CA TYR A 15 -4.68 5.30 -8.75
C TYR A 15 -4.09 6.66 -8.41
N TRP A 16 -4.31 7.14 -7.19
CA TRP A 16 -3.78 8.42 -6.74
C TRP A 16 -2.26 8.55 -6.88
N ASN A 17 -1.52 7.48 -6.68
CA ASN A 17 -0.07 7.42 -6.89
C ASN A 17 0.37 7.25 -8.36
N SER A 18 -0.55 7.31 -9.31
CA SER A 18 -0.24 7.45 -10.73
C SER A 18 0.13 8.89 -11.13
N TYR A 19 0.04 9.83 -10.20
CA TYR A 19 0.41 11.23 -10.41
C TYR A 19 1.80 11.51 -9.80
N ASP A 20 2.75 11.99 -10.59
CA ASP A 20 4.11 12.30 -10.12
C ASP A 20 4.11 13.27 -8.94
N THR A 21 3.20 14.24 -8.93
CA THR A 21 3.03 15.19 -7.84
C THR A 21 2.67 14.47 -6.52
N VAL A 22 1.85 13.41 -6.57
CA VAL A 22 1.53 12.58 -5.40
C VAL A 22 2.76 11.78 -4.96
N VAL A 23 3.44 11.12 -5.91
CA VAL A 23 4.64 10.34 -5.61
C VAL A 23 5.70 11.18 -4.90
N ARG A 24 6.00 12.37 -5.43
CA ARG A 24 6.93 13.31 -4.83
C ARG A 24 6.52 13.75 -3.43
N HIS A 25 5.23 13.98 -3.21
CA HIS A 25 4.68 14.29 -1.88
C HIS A 25 4.84 13.13 -0.90
N LEU A 26 4.54 11.91 -1.32
CA LEU A 26 4.72 10.70 -0.49
C LEU A 26 6.19 10.48 -0.15
N ASN A 27 7.09 10.69 -1.10
CA ASN A 27 8.53 10.63 -0.90
C ASN A 27 9.00 11.66 0.15
N GLU A 28 8.56 12.91 0.04
CA GLU A 28 8.86 13.96 1.02
C GLU A 28 8.40 13.55 2.43
N ARG A 29 7.21 12.98 2.56
CA ARG A 29 6.69 12.52 3.85
C ARG A 29 7.40 11.30 4.40
N THR A 30 7.93 10.44 3.56
CA THR A 30 8.59 9.19 3.98
C THR A 30 10.09 9.33 4.17
N TYR A 31 10.76 9.93 3.21
CA TYR A 31 12.23 10.06 3.21
C TYR A 31 12.71 11.46 3.65
N GLY A 32 11.87 12.49 3.45
CA GLY A 32 12.24 13.88 3.70
C GLY A 32 12.83 14.58 2.46
N SER A 33 12.67 13.98 1.29
CA SER A 33 13.04 14.53 -0.02
C SER A 33 12.09 14.01 -1.09
N PRO A 34 11.65 14.84 -2.04
CA PRO A 34 10.77 14.40 -3.12
C PRO A 34 11.43 13.41 -4.09
N ASP A 35 12.76 13.32 -4.07
CA ASP A 35 13.54 12.46 -4.97
C ASP A 35 14.02 11.17 -4.30
N GLY A 36 13.86 11.03 -2.97
CA GLY A 36 14.14 9.81 -2.24
C GLY A 36 12.90 8.95 -2.12
N THR A 37 13.08 7.65 -1.89
CA THR A 37 11.99 6.70 -1.80
C THR A 37 11.86 6.11 -0.39
N TRP A 38 10.74 5.44 -0.11
CA TRP A 38 10.61 4.71 1.14
C TRP A 38 11.57 3.50 1.22
N TYR A 39 12.03 2.97 0.08
CA TYR A 39 13.07 1.93 0.05
C TYR A 39 14.41 2.48 0.52
N ASP A 40 14.76 3.70 0.09
CA ASP A 40 15.96 4.40 0.56
C ASP A 40 15.88 4.66 2.06
N PHE A 41 14.72 5.08 2.56
CA PHE A 41 14.48 5.25 3.99
C PHE A 41 14.73 3.92 4.75
N VAL A 42 14.19 2.81 4.27
CA VAL A 42 14.34 1.48 4.91
C VAL A 42 15.82 1.06 4.93
N ARG A 43 16.53 1.24 3.82
CA ARG A 43 17.97 0.97 3.73
C ARG A 43 18.79 1.84 4.70
N ASP A 44 18.56 3.14 4.67
CA ASP A 44 19.38 4.12 5.40
C ASP A 44 19.15 4.02 6.92
N GLU A 45 17.92 3.76 7.37
CA GLU A 45 17.60 3.48 8.78
C GLU A 45 18.25 2.20 9.32
N HIS A 46 18.51 1.21 8.47
CA HIS A 46 19.25 0.00 8.83
C HIS A 46 20.77 0.22 8.80
N GLY A 47 21.24 1.18 8.03
CA GLY A 47 22.66 1.43 7.80
C GLY A 47 23.27 0.60 6.68
N GLY A 48 22.45 0.18 5.73
CA GLY A 48 22.81 -0.64 4.57
C GLY A 48 21.72 -1.67 4.23
N PRO A 49 21.96 -2.58 3.27
CA PRO A 49 20.99 -3.59 2.92
C PRO A 49 20.72 -4.56 4.07
N TYR A 50 19.47 -4.97 4.21
CA TYR A 50 19.13 -6.20 4.95
C TYR A 50 19.64 -7.42 4.20
N ASP A 51 20.06 -8.50 4.90
CA ASP A 51 20.56 -9.69 4.22
C ASP A 51 19.41 -10.50 3.59
N ARG A 52 18.36 -10.81 4.38
CA ARG A 52 17.25 -11.66 3.94
C ARG A 52 15.90 -11.07 4.32
N GLY A 53 15.05 -10.87 3.31
CA GLY A 53 13.71 -10.35 3.51
C GLY A 53 12.60 -11.36 3.18
N LEU A 54 11.41 -11.09 3.74
CA LEU A 54 10.15 -11.72 3.39
C LEU A 54 9.16 -10.62 2.97
N SER A 55 8.55 -10.75 1.80
CA SER A 55 7.47 -9.87 1.34
C SER A 55 6.15 -10.60 1.30
N LEU A 56 5.08 -9.94 1.76
CA LEU A 56 3.75 -10.48 1.87
C LEU A 56 2.87 -9.95 0.73
N ASN A 57 2.09 -10.86 0.10
CA ASN A 57 1.15 -10.51 -0.97
C ASN A 57 1.81 -9.64 -2.05
N CYS A 58 2.87 -10.18 -2.66
CA CYS A 58 3.77 -9.43 -3.54
C CYS A 58 3.15 -9.06 -4.91
N GLY A 59 2.02 -9.67 -5.28
CA GLY A 59 1.39 -9.43 -6.57
C GLY A 59 2.36 -9.70 -7.74
N THR A 60 2.53 -8.70 -8.61
CA THR A 60 3.45 -8.77 -9.76
C THR A 60 4.93 -8.53 -9.41
N GLY A 61 5.26 -8.41 -8.14
CA GLY A 61 6.64 -8.30 -7.65
C GLY A 61 7.36 -6.97 -7.95
N TRP A 62 6.63 -5.90 -8.29
CA TRP A 62 7.27 -4.62 -8.62
C TRP A 62 7.95 -3.97 -7.40
N VAL A 63 7.35 -4.06 -6.21
CA VAL A 63 7.93 -3.56 -4.95
C VAL A 63 9.21 -4.32 -4.60
N GLU A 64 9.18 -5.63 -4.77
CA GLU A 64 10.29 -6.52 -4.48
C GLU A 64 11.48 -6.22 -5.38
N ARG A 65 11.24 -5.97 -6.68
CA ARG A 65 12.28 -5.53 -7.62
C ARG A 65 12.89 -4.20 -7.20
N ASP A 66 12.06 -3.25 -6.82
CA ASP A 66 12.52 -1.93 -6.37
C ASP A 66 13.35 -2.02 -5.08
N LEU A 67 12.91 -2.80 -4.09
CA LEU A 67 13.64 -3.02 -2.85
C LEU A 67 15.04 -3.61 -3.08
N VAL A 68 15.14 -4.61 -3.96
CA VAL A 68 16.42 -5.23 -4.29
C VAL A 68 17.29 -4.27 -5.11
N THR A 69 16.73 -3.61 -6.12
CA THR A 69 17.45 -2.68 -6.99
C THR A 69 17.94 -1.45 -6.24
N ALA A 70 17.16 -0.93 -5.30
CA ALA A 70 17.56 0.18 -4.41
C ALA A 70 18.59 -0.25 -3.35
N GLY A 71 18.93 -1.53 -3.27
CA GLY A 71 19.85 -2.06 -2.27
C GLY A 71 19.30 -2.01 -0.84
N ALA A 72 17.98 -2.05 -0.68
CA ALA A 72 17.36 -2.12 0.63
C ALA A 72 17.45 -3.53 1.24
N VAL A 73 17.46 -4.56 0.39
CA VAL A 73 17.62 -5.96 0.80
C VAL A 73 18.44 -6.73 -0.23
N SER A 74 19.26 -7.67 0.22
CA SER A 74 20.15 -8.45 -0.64
C SER A 74 19.44 -9.61 -1.33
N ARG A 75 18.44 -10.21 -0.68
CA ARG A 75 17.62 -11.31 -1.23
C ARG A 75 16.25 -11.31 -0.58
N LEU A 76 15.23 -11.68 -1.34
CA LEU A 76 13.83 -11.72 -0.88
C LEU A 76 13.20 -13.09 -1.13
N VAL A 77 12.37 -13.52 -0.19
CA VAL A 77 11.29 -14.46 -0.44
C VAL A 77 10.01 -13.65 -0.53
N ALA A 78 9.23 -13.83 -1.58
CA ALA A 78 8.03 -13.05 -1.85
C ALA A 78 6.82 -13.98 -2.02
N LEU A 79 5.78 -13.76 -1.22
CA LEU A 79 4.59 -14.60 -1.19
C LEU A 79 3.41 -13.94 -1.89
N ASP A 80 2.70 -14.73 -2.66
CA ASP A 80 1.35 -14.41 -3.12
C ASP A 80 0.52 -15.68 -3.25
N PHE A 81 -0.82 -15.58 -3.22
CA PHE A 81 -1.69 -16.75 -3.38
C PHE A 81 -2.19 -16.94 -4.81
N LEU A 82 -1.98 -15.95 -5.71
CA LEU A 82 -2.39 -15.98 -7.12
C LEU A 82 -1.23 -16.40 -8.03
N ASP A 83 -1.33 -17.58 -8.62
CA ASP A 83 -0.29 -18.14 -9.49
C ASP A 83 -0.01 -17.28 -10.72
N ASP A 84 -1.03 -16.66 -11.31
CA ASP A 84 -0.91 -15.78 -12.49
C ASP A 84 -0.08 -14.51 -12.20
N LEU A 85 -0.23 -13.93 -11.01
CA LEU A 85 0.61 -12.80 -10.57
C LEU A 85 2.05 -13.24 -10.31
N LEU A 86 2.24 -14.41 -9.68
CA LEU A 86 3.57 -14.96 -9.44
C LEU A 86 4.31 -15.28 -10.73
N ASP A 87 3.61 -15.72 -11.78
CA ASP A 87 4.23 -16.00 -13.08
C ASP A 87 4.72 -14.70 -13.74
N ILE A 88 3.91 -13.63 -13.68
CA ILE A 88 4.33 -12.28 -14.12
C ILE A 88 5.54 -11.79 -13.30
N ALA A 89 5.50 -11.97 -11.97
CA ALA A 89 6.57 -11.56 -11.09
C ALA A 89 7.89 -12.29 -11.40
N ARG A 90 7.85 -13.59 -11.61
CA ARG A 90 9.02 -14.43 -11.96
C ARG A 90 9.60 -14.00 -13.30
N GLU A 91 8.77 -13.81 -14.32
CA GLU A 91 9.21 -13.40 -15.65
C GLU A 91 9.91 -12.03 -15.60
N ALA A 92 9.33 -11.07 -14.88
CA ALA A 92 9.88 -9.72 -14.77
C ALA A 92 11.13 -9.60 -13.87
N SER A 93 11.48 -10.65 -13.10
CA SER A 93 12.52 -10.61 -12.07
C SER A 93 13.64 -11.63 -12.28
N GLN A 94 13.81 -12.19 -13.48
CA GLN A 94 14.70 -13.33 -13.78
C GLN A 94 16.15 -13.17 -13.28
N ASP A 95 16.67 -11.93 -13.26
CA ASP A 95 18.05 -11.62 -12.90
C ASP A 95 18.21 -11.12 -11.46
N LEU A 96 17.13 -11.10 -10.68
CA LEU A 96 17.14 -10.58 -9.32
C LEU A 96 17.06 -11.70 -8.28
N PRO A 97 17.71 -11.53 -7.11
CA PRO A 97 17.70 -12.52 -6.03
C PRO A 97 16.36 -12.52 -5.27
N ILE A 98 15.28 -12.87 -5.96
CA ILE A 98 13.92 -12.93 -5.42
C ILE A 98 13.33 -14.32 -5.70
N ASP A 99 12.97 -15.02 -4.63
CA ASP A 99 12.26 -16.29 -4.68
C ASP A 99 10.76 -16.05 -4.53
N PHE A 100 9.98 -16.27 -5.59
CA PHE A 100 8.54 -16.14 -5.56
C PHE A 100 7.86 -17.45 -5.22
N GLU A 101 7.20 -17.50 -4.07
CA GLU A 101 6.53 -18.67 -3.54
C GLU A 101 5.02 -18.46 -3.43
N ARG A 102 4.27 -19.55 -3.69
CA ARG A 102 2.82 -19.53 -3.48
C ARG A 102 2.51 -19.72 -2.01
N GLY A 103 1.75 -18.80 -1.42
CA GLY A 103 1.30 -18.88 -0.05
C GLY A 103 0.14 -17.94 0.26
N ASP A 104 -0.79 -18.39 1.10
CA ASP A 104 -1.85 -17.53 1.63
C ASP A 104 -1.45 -17.02 3.01
N VAL A 105 -1.24 -15.72 3.11
CA VAL A 105 -0.86 -15.05 4.36
C VAL A 105 -1.90 -15.32 5.47
N ASN A 106 -3.18 -15.50 5.12
CA ASN A 106 -4.23 -15.80 6.08
C ASN A 106 -4.12 -17.21 6.69
N GLU A 107 -3.51 -18.16 5.98
CA GLU A 107 -3.22 -19.49 6.53
C GLU A 107 -2.02 -19.46 7.48
N ALA A 108 -1.24 -18.37 7.46
CA ALA A 108 0.00 -18.20 8.22
C ALA A 108 1.04 -19.31 7.94
N ASP A 109 1.02 -19.81 6.71
CA ASP A 109 2.00 -20.75 6.18
C ASP A 109 3.13 -19.95 5.54
N PHE A 110 4.13 -19.64 6.35
CA PHE A 110 5.26 -18.83 5.94
C PHE A 110 6.51 -19.71 5.81
N PRO A 111 7.43 -19.37 4.89
CA PRO A 111 8.72 -20.02 4.79
C PRO A 111 9.52 -19.87 6.10
N ASP A 112 10.49 -20.76 6.28
CA ASP A 112 11.32 -20.78 7.48
C ASP A 112 12.16 -19.50 7.61
N GLY A 113 12.03 -18.84 8.76
CA GLY A 113 12.88 -17.71 9.15
C GLY A 113 14.25 -18.12 9.68
N PRO A 114 15.01 -17.22 10.28
CA PRO A 114 14.61 -15.82 10.52
C PRO A 114 14.78 -14.92 9.28
N PHE A 115 14.04 -13.79 9.29
CA PHE A 115 14.16 -12.72 8.30
C PHE A 115 14.59 -11.42 8.98
N ASP A 116 15.52 -10.71 8.36
CA ASP A 116 15.98 -9.41 8.87
C ASP A 116 14.98 -8.29 8.52
N LEU A 117 14.28 -8.46 7.41
CA LEU A 117 13.23 -7.55 6.93
C LEU A 117 11.96 -8.34 6.61
N VAL A 118 10.82 -7.88 7.10
CA VAL A 118 9.50 -8.30 6.61
C VAL A 118 8.81 -7.08 6.03
N VAL A 119 8.25 -7.22 4.83
CA VAL A 119 7.56 -6.13 4.12
C VAL A 119 6.11 -6.52 3.89
N ASN A 120 5.21 -5.59 4.18
CA ASN A 120 3.83 -5.60 3.79
C ASN A 120 3.52 -4.29 3.08
N HIS A 121 3.30 -4.32 1.78
CA HIS A 121 3.02 -3.13 0.98
C HIS A 121 1.65 -3.23 0.32
N ALA A 122 0.73 -2.33 0.70
CA ALA A 122 -0.62 -2.18 0.14
C ALA A 122 -1.42 -3.50 0.07
N ALA A 123 -1.22 -4.39 1.05
CA ALA A 123 -1.82 -5.72 1.04
C ALA A 123 -2.29 -6.22 2.41
N GLY A 124 -1.84 -5.61 3.50
CA GLY A 124 -2.25 -5.97 4.86
C GLY A 124 -3.74 -5.73 5.12
N HIS A 125 -4.34 -4.76 4.42
CA HIS A 125 -5.78 -4.50 4.52
C HIS A 125 -6.64 -5.66 3.96
N HIS A 126 -6.07 -6.60 3.21
CA HIS A 126 -6.72 -7.85 2.81
C HIS A 126 -6.58 -8.98 3.85
N ILE A 127 -5.82 -8.78 4.92
CA ILE A 127 -5.61 -9.81 5.93
C ILE A 127 -6.85 -9.97 6.81
N THR A 128 -7.46 -11.15 6.76
CA THR A 128 -8.65 -11.49 7.57
C THR A 128 -8.29 -11.77 9.03
N TYR A 129 -7.16 -12.46 9.27
CA TYR A 129 -6.75 -12.88 10.60
C TYR A 129 -5.55 -12.10 11.12
N VAL A 130 -5.70 -10.78 11.19
CA VAL A 130 -4.63 -9.80 11.47
C VAL A 130 -3.80 -10.19 12.69
N ASP A 131 -4.42 -10.53 13.83
CA ASP A 131 -3.72 -10.93 15.05
C ASP A 131 -2.91 -12.23 14.87
N ARG A 132 -3.47 -13.23 14.21
CA ARG A 132 -2.78 -14.50 13.94
C ARG A 132 -1.55 -14.28 13.07
N VAL A 133 -1.69 -13.49 12.03
CA VAL A 133 -0.61 -13.19 11.07
C VAL A 133 0.52 -12.42 11.76
N PHE A 134 0.24 -11.30 12.42
CA PHE A 134 1.29 -10.52 13.08
C PHE A 134 1.97 -11.28 14.24
N ARG A 135 1.23 -12.11 14.98
CA ARG A 135 1.82 -13.00 15.98
C ARG A 135 2.79 -14.00 15.35
N ARG A 136 2.44 -14.58 14.21
CA ARG A 136 3.31 -15.52 13.49
C ARG A 136 4.56 -14.81 12.95
N LEU A 137 4.38 -13.64 12.31
CA LEU A 137 5.48 -12.82 11.82
C LEU A 137 6.47 -12.44 12.93
N ARG A 138 6.00 -12.16 14.15
CA ARG A 138 6.88 -11.88 15.28
C ARG A 138 7.89 -13.01 15.56
N GLY A 139 7.51 -14.26 15.31
CA GLY A 139 8.38 -15.43 15.42
C GLY A 139 9.36 -15.61 14.26
N LEU A 140 9.13 -14.94 13.15
CA LEU A 140 9.96 -15.04 11.93
C LEU A 140 10.95 -13.87 11.79
N VAL A 141 10.67 -12.72 12.42
CA VAL A 141 11.60 -11.58 12.40
C VAL A 141 12.80 -11.87 13.30
N ALA A 142 13.99 -11.74 12.74
CA ALA A 142 15.26 -11.90 13.45
C ALA A 142 15.38 -10.92 14.63
N PRO A 143 16.18 -11.23 15.67
CA PRO A 143 16.57 -10.26 16.68
C PRO A 143 17.23 -9.03 16.02
N GLY A 144 16.65 -7.84 16.22
CA GLY A 144 17.11 -6.60 15.57
C GLY A 144 16.55 -6.37 14.16
N GLY A 145 15.84 -7.34 13.61
CA GLY A 145 15.15 -7.19 12.32
C GLY A 145 13.94 -6.25 12.38
N SER A 146 13.41 -5.93 11.23
CA SER A 146 12.34 -4.95 11.06
C SER A 146 11.12 -5.51 10.32
N LEU A 147 9.94 -5.05 10.73
CA LEU A 147 8.72 -5.16 9.95
C LEU A 147 8.37 -3.78 9.41
N VAL A 148 8.21 -3.67 8.10
CA VAL A 148 7.80 -2.45 7.40
C VAL A 148 6.41 -2.66 6.83
N THR A 149 5.49 -1.77 7.15
CA THR A 149 4.14 -1.76 6.61
C THR A 149 3.87 -0.42 5.95
N TRP A 150 3.49 -0.46 4.68
CA TRP A 150 2.91 0.65 3.92
C TRP A 150 1.51 0.25 3.50
N ASP A 151 0.48 0.80 4.14
CA ASP A 151 -0.84 0.24 3.95
C ASP A 151 -1.98 1.24 4.18
N TYR A 152 -3.14 0.89 3.66
CA TYR A 152 -4.39 1.53 4.02
C TYR A 152 -4.80 1.10 5.43
N THR A 153 -4.89 2.05 6.34
CA THR A 153 -5.30 1.85 7.74
C THR A 153 -6.58 2.63 8.08
N GLY A 154 -7.32 3.01 7.06
CA GLY A 154 -8.57 3.74 7.18
C GLY A 154 -9.76 2.86 7.55
N PRO A 155 -10.99 3.39 7.47
CA PRO A 155 -12.20 2.70 7.88
C PRO A 155 -12.39 1.33 7.23
N HIS A 156 -12.79 0.36 8.04
CA HIS A 156 -13.19 -0.97 7.61
C HIS A 156 -14.11 -0.92 6.37
N ARG A 157 -13.79 -1.74 5.38
CA ARG A 157 -14.57 -1.83 4.13
C ARG A 157 -14.75 -0.50 3.39
N ASN A 158 -13.78 0.40 3.52
CA ASN A 158 -13.86 1.74 2.93
C ASN A 158 -15.16 2.48 3.29
N GLN A 159 -15.77 2.16 4.45
CA GLN A 159 -16.97 2.81 4.92
C GLN A 159 -16.62 4.12 5.62
N TYR A 160 -16.31 5.14 4.81
CA TYR A 160 -15.89 6.45 5.28
C TYR A 160 -16.91 7.09 6.21
N THR A 161 -16.45 7.71 7.29
CA THR A 161 -17.31 8.46 8.19
C THR A 161 -17.89 9.70 7.52
N PRO A 162 -19.08 10.19 7.94
CA PRO A 162 -19.65 11.41 7.36
C PRO A 162 -18.70 12.62 7.36
N PRO A 163 -17.89 12.89 8.41
CA PRO A 163 -16.91 13.98 8.36
C PRO A 163 -15.83 13.77 7.28
N MET A 164 -15.27 12.56 7.14
CA MET A 164 -14.27 12.26 6.10
C MET A 164 -14.85 12.47 4.70
N TRP A 165 -16.07 11.96 4.48
CA TRP A 165 -16.75 12.10 3.20
C TRP A 165 -17.07 13.55 2.86
N SER A 166 -17.53 14.33 3.85
CA SER A 166 -17.84 15.76 3.66
C SER A 166 -16.58 16.56 3.35
N ALA A 167 -15.45 16.29 4.03
CA ALA A 167 -14.20 16.96 3.76
C ALA A 167 -13.73 16.74 2.31
N ALA A 168 -13.82 15.51 1.80
CA ALA A 168 -13.50 15.21 0.41
C ALA A 168 -14.47 15.90 -0.56
N ALA A 169 -15.79 15.92 -0.25
CA ALA A 169 -16.79 16.58 -1.08
C ALA A 169 -16.55 18.10 -1.18
N GLU A 170 -16.22 18.77 -0.08
CA GLU A 170 -15.89 20.19 -0.06
C GLU A 170 -14.68 20.53 -0.93
N VAL A 171 -13.65 19.70 -0.92
CA VAL A 171 -12.48 19.87 -1.80
C VAL A 171 -12.86 19.61 -3.25
N ASN A 172 -13.68 18.58 -3.52
CA ASN A 172 -14.16 18.26 -4.85
C ASN A 172 -14.96 19.42 -5.48
N GLU A 173 -15.79 20.11 -4.69
CA GLU A 173 -16.55 21.27 -5.16
C GLU A 173 -15.67 22.45 -5.58
N ARG A 174 -14.46 22.56 -5.07
CA ARG A 174 -13.49 23.60 -5.46
C ARG A 174 -12.82 23.32 -6.80
N LEU A 175 -12.89 22.07 -7.29
CA LEU A 175 -12.38 21.70 -8.61
C LEU A 175 -13.29 22.27 -9.72
N PRO A 176 -12.73 22.64 -10.89
CA PRO A 176 -13.53 22.91 -12.06
C PRO A 176 -14.47 21.73 -12.35
N ALA A 177 -15.73 22.00 -12.67
CA ALA A 177 -16.78 20.97 -12.77
C ALA A 177 -16.41 19.78 -13.67
N HIS A 178 -15.60 20.03 -14.72
CA HIS A 178 -15.14 18.99 -15.65
C HIS A 178 -14.20 17.97 -14.99
N TYR A 179 -13.43 18.36 -13.97
CA TYR A 179 -12.43 17.53 -13.31
C TYR A 179 -12.88 16.96 -11.96
N ARG A 180 -14.12 17.22 -11.56
CA ARG A 180 -14.66 16.66 -10.32
C ARG A 180 -14.77 15.15 -10.40
N SER A 181 -14.38 14.48 -9.30
CA SER A 181 -14.70 13.08 -9.08
C SER A 181 -16.21 12.89 -8.90
N THR A 182 -16.76 11.77 -9.34
CA THR A 182 -18.16 11.41 -9.12
C THR A 182 -18.46 11.17 -7.64
N MET A 183 -17.44 10.77 -6.86
CA MET A 183 -17.54 10.47 -5.43
C MET A 183 -18.68 9.49 -5.10
N ASP A 184 -18.73 8.37 -5.80
CA ASP A 184 -19.68 7.31 -5.47
C ASP A 184 -19.28 6.65 -4.14
N TYR A 185 -20.18 6.74 -3.15
CA TYR A 185 -19.91 6.13 -1.84
C TYR A 185 -19.79 4.60 -1.99
N PRO A 186 -18.77 3.95 -1.39
CA PRO A 186 -18.55 2.52 -1.55
C PRO A 186 -19.76 1.70 -1.13
N HIS A 187 -20.37 0.99 -2.10
CA HIS A 187 -21.53 0.17 -1.89
C HIS A 187 -21.11 -1.20 -1.36
N LEU A 188 -21.30 -1.42 -0.07
CA LEU A 188 -20.81 -2.61 0.63
C LEU A 188 -21.20 -3.95 -0.04
N PRO A 189 -22.43 -4.19 -0.49
CA PRO A 189 -22.77 -5.43 -1.19
C PRO A 189 -21.95 -5.65 -2.48
N THR A 190 -21.66 -4.60 -3.24
CA THR A 190 -20.83 -4.69 -4.45
C THR A 190 -19.39 -5.02 -4.08
N MET A 191 -18.81 -4.34 -3.08
CA MET A 191 -17.46 -4.63 -2.60
C MET A 191 -17.31 -6.09 -2.19
N LEU A 192 -18.24 -6.60 -1.37
CA LEU A 192 -18.21 -7.99 -0.90
C LEU A 192 -18.37 -9.01 -2.04
N ALA A 193 -19.04 -8.64 -3.13
CA ALA A 193 -19.20 -9.50 -4.30
C ALA A 193 -17.96 -9.47 -5.21
N THR A 194 -17.25 -8.33 -5.26
CA THR A 194 -16.07 -8.13 -6.12
C THR A 194 -14.80 -8.62 -5.43
N ASP A 195 -14.53 -8.12 -4.23
CA ASP A 195 -13.41 -8.54 -3.39
C ASP A 195 -13.86 -8.64 -1.92
N PRO A 196 -14.13 -9.84 -1.42
CA PRO A 196 -14.55 -10.04 -0.04
C PRO A 196 -13.46 -9.73 0.99
N THR A 197 -12.23 -9.50 0.58
CA THR A 197 -11.11 -9.19 1.48
C THR A 197 -10.75 -7.70 1.50
N GLU A 198 -11.24 -6.90 0.54
CA GLU A 198 -10.93 -5.47 0.46
C GLU A 198 -11.22 -4.73 1.77
N ALA A 199 -10.19 -4.13 2.34
CA ALA A 199 -10.21 -3.35 3.58
C ALA A 199 -10.95 -4.03 4.74
N ILE A 200 -10.83 -5.38 4.85
CA ILE A 200 -11.65 -6.18 5.78
C ILE A 200 -11.41 -5.84 7.25
N HIS A 201 -10.17 -5.51 7.62
CA HIS A 201 -9.75 -5.15 8.98
C HIS A 201 -8.67 -4.07 8.98
N SER A 202 -8.69 -3.20 7.98
CA SER A 202 -7.68 -2.15 7.76
C SER A 202 -7.43 -1.29 9.00
N GLU A 203 -8.47 -0.86 9.68
CA GLU A 203 -8.40 -0.03 10.88
C GLU A 203 -7.71 -0.72 12.08
N LEU A 204 -7.65 -2.06 12.10
CA LEU A 204 -7.04 -2.82 13.18
C LEU A 204 -5.52 -3.04 13.00
N ILE A 205 -4.98 -2.82 11.80
CA ILE A 205 -3.58 -3.14 11.46
C ILE A 205 -2.61 -2.49 12.45
N GLY A 206 -2.73 -1.19 12.67
CA GLY A 206 -1.81 -0.44 13.54
C GLY A 206 -1.88 -0.88 15.00
N GLU A 207 -3.09 -1.08 15.54
CA GLU A 207 -3.29 -1.54 16.91
C GLU A 207 -2.74 -2.95 17.11
N VAL A 208 -3.10 -3.88 16.23
CA VAL A 208 -2.67 -5.28 16.35
C VAL A 208 -1.16 -5.40 16.16
N MET A 209 -0.58 -4.71 15.20
CA MET A 209 0.87 -4.67 15.00
C MET A 209 1.59 -4.22 16.27
N SER A 210 1.06 -3.22 16.99
CA SER A 210 1.62 -2.69 18.24
C SER A 210 1.68 -3.70 19.38
N ARG A 211 0.89 -4.78 19.33
CA ARG A 211 0.91 -5.86 20.33
C ARG A 211 2.17 -6.74 20.21
N TYR A 212 2.73 -6.84 19.00
CA TYR A 212 3.81 -7.75 18.66
C TYR A 212 5.12 -7.05 18.34
N PHE A 213 5.07 -5.80 17.88
CA PHE A 213 6.20 -5.02 17.43
C PHE A 213 6.23 -3.66 18.10
N ARG A 214 7.43 -3.18 18.42
CA ARG A 214 7.62 -1.80 18.88
C ARG A 214 7.76 -0.89 17.67
N HIS A 215 6.90 0.11 17.55
CA HIS A 215 7.02 1.12 16.52
C HIS A 215 8.32 1.91 16.67
N ARG A 216 9.11 1.96 15.62
CA ARG A 216 10.27 2.84 15.48
C ARG A 216 9.85 4.14 14.79
N HIS A 217 9.11 3.99 13.71
CA HIS A 217 8.59 5.08 12.91
C HIS A 217 7.11 4.83 12.62
N HIS A 218 6.32 5.89 12.66
CA HIS A 218 4.95 5.90 12.21
C HIS A 218 4.71 7.21 11.48
N ARG A 219 4.29 7.14 10.22
CA ARG A 219 4.06 8.31 9.38
C ARG A 219 2.68 8.22 8.76
N ARG A 220 1.87 9.25 8.96
CA ARG A 220 0.60 9.40 8.25
C ARG A 220 0.90 9.95 6.88
N LEU A 221 0.62 9.19 5.83
CA LEU A 221 0.95 9.57 4.45
C LEU A 221 -0.14 10.39 3.78
N GLY A 222 -1.32 10.43 4.35
CA GLY A 222 -2.49 11.05 3.75
C GLY A 222 -3.40 10.03 3.07
N GLY A 223 -4.28 10.52 2.21
CA GLY A 223 -5.17 9.71 1.40
C GLY A 223 -6.68 9.89 1.65
N PRO A 224 -7.16 10.37 2.82
CA PRO A 224 -8.60 10.45 3.06
C PRO A 224 -9.36 11.33 2.06
N ILE A 225 -8.70 12.33 1.47
CA ILE A 225 -9.25 13.20 0.43
C ILE A 225 -8.62 12.86 -0.92
N ALA A 226 -7.28 12.79 -0.98
CA ALA A 226 -6.55 12.61 -2.22
C ALA A 226 -6.89 11.28 -2.91
N TYR A 227 -6.97 10.18 -2.17
CA TYR A 227 -7.36 8.89 -2.74
C TYR A 227 -8.75 8.95 -3.39
N LEU A 228 -9.74 9.53 -2.71
CA LEU A 228 -11.13 9.63 -3.20
C LEU A 228 -11.28 10.51 -4.45
N LEU A 229 -10.47 11.55 -4.58
CA LEU A 229 -10.62 12.52 -5.68
C LEU A 229 -9.73 12.20 -6.89
N LEU A 230 -8.62 11.50 -6.68
CA LEU A 230 -7.64 11.21 -7.72
C LEU A 230 -7.77 9.81 -8.30
N THR A 231 -8.09 8.81 -7.46
CA THR A 231 -8.25 7.42 -7.93
C THR A 231 -9.43 7.31 -8.87
N HIS A 232 -9.20 6.69 -10.03
CA HIS A 232 -10.17 6.51 -11.13
C HIS A 232 -10.71 7.82 -11.74
N ASN A 233 -10.08 8.97 -11.47
CA ASN A 233 -10.46 10.23 -12.07
C ASN A 233 -9.76 10.44 -13.44
N GLN A 234 -10.27 9.75 -14.46
CA GLN A 234 -9.72 9.78 -15.81
C GLN A 234 -9.63 11.21 -16.39
N ARG A 235 -10.66 12.05 -16.17
CA ARG A 235 -10.71 13.42 -16.71
C ARG A 235 -9.60 14.29 -16.15
N LEU A 236 -9.31 14.14 -14.87
CA LEU A 236 -8.20 14.87 -14.25
C LEU A 236 -6.85 14.34 -14.70
N HIS A 237 -6.74 13.02 -14.86
CA HIS A 237 -5.50 12.39 -15.34
C HIS A 237 -5.14 12.83 -16.76
N GLU A 238 -6.13 12.99 -17.63
CA GLU A 238 -5.98 13.44 -19.02
C GLU A 238 -5.91 14.97 -19.18
N ALA A 239 -5.99 15.74 -18.10
CA ALA A 239 -5.87 17.19 -18.16
C ALA A 239 -4.47 17.62 -18.66
N PRO A 240 -4.34 18.82 -19.25
CA PRO A 240 -3.03 19.40 -19.53
C PRO A 240 -2.13 19.38 -18.30
N GLU A 241 -0.85 19.03 -18.48
CA GLU A 241 0.08 18.74 -17.40
C GLU A 241 0.14 19.84 -16.32
N ASP A 242 0.34 21.08 -16.72
CA ASP A 242 0.39 22.22 -15.77
C ASP A 242 -0.88 22.33 -14.96
N GLN A 243 -2.05 22.20 -15.62
CA GLN A 243 -3.35 22.31 -14.96
C GLN A 243 -3.60 21.10 -14.03
N ARG A 244 -3.26 19.89 -14.49
CA ARG A 244 -3.35 18.67 -13.69
C ARG A 244 -2.53 18.80 -12.41
N ASP A 245 -1.27 19.21 -12.53
CA ASP A 245 -0.35 19.33 -11.41
C ASP A 245 -0.79 20.36 -10.39
N ASP A 246 -1.35 21.50 -10.84
CA ASP A 246 -1.89 22.50 -9.94
C ASP A 246 -3.11 22.01 -9.17
N LEU A 247 -4.03 21.30 -9.83
CA LEU A 247 -5.21 20.72 -9.20
C LEU A 247 -4.83 19.59 -8.24
N VAL A 248 -3.90 18.71 -8.62
CA VAL A 248 -3.38 17.65 -7.75
C VAL A 248 -2.70 18.26 -6.53
N ARG A 249 -1.88 19.29 -6.68
CA ARG A 249 -1.25 20.02 -5.56
C ARG A 249 -2.27 20.61 -4.60
N MET A 250 -3.35 21.21 -5.11
CA MET A 250 -4.44 21.73 -4.28
C MET A 250 -5.10 20.60 -3.45
N ILE A 251 -5.38 19.46 -4.08
CA ILE A 251 -5.98 18.31 -3.41
C ILE A 251 -5.05 17.76 -2.31
N ILE A 252 -3.76 17.54 -2.62
CA ILE A 252 -2.77 17.04 -1.65
C ILE A 252 -2.60 18.00 -0.48
N THR A 253 -2.60 19.32 -0.72
CA THR A 253 -2.48 20.31 0.34
C THR A 253 -3.67 20.25 1.30
N ALA A 254 -4.88 20.09 0.76
CA ALA A 254 -6.08 19.91 1.59
C ALA A 254 -6.08 18.59 2.35
N ASP A 255 -5.61 17.51 1.72
CA ASP A 255 -5.47 16.19 2.32
C ASP A 255 -4.47 16.22 3.49
N ALA A 256 -3.29 16.81 3.30
CA ALA A 256 -2.27 16.93 4.33
C ALA A 256 -2.78 17.72 5.55
N ALA A 257 -3.48 18.84 5.33
CA ALA A 257 -4.06 19.63 6.41
C ALA A 257 -5.09 18.84 7.22
N HIS A 258 -5.93 18.02 6.56
CA HIS A 258 -6.93 17.17 7.21
C HIS A 258 -6.31 16.02 8.03
N VAL A 259 -5.15 15.53 7.64
CA VAL A 259 -4.45 14.42 8.33
C VAL A 259 -3.71 14.91 9.60
N GLU A 260 -3.36 16.19 9.67
CA GLU A 260 -2.66 16.80 10.81
C GLU A 260 -3.62 17.26 11.93
N GLU A 261 -4.91 17.41 11.64
CA GLU A 261 -5.97 17.66 12.63
C GLU A 261 -6.40 16.37 13.35
#